data_f9f888932c0006250930ebf35b746074
#
_entry.id   f9f888932c0006250930ebf35b746074
#
_cell.length_a   1.000
_cell.length_b   1.000
_cell.length_c   1.000
_cell.angle_alpha   90.00
_cell.angle_beta   90.00
_cell.angle_gamma   90.00
#
_symmetry.space_group_name_H-M   'P 1'
#
loop_
_entity.id
_entity.type
_entity.pdbx_description
1 polymer ?
#
loop_
_entity_poly.entity_id
_entity_poly.type
_entity_poly.pdbx_seq_one_letter_code
_entity_poly.pdbx_strand_id
1 'polypeptide(L)'
;MKARIEEHEVPYETLAKYGLTREIIEDLPMHVLEDIGQGRRSPVLPIQVEDENENVIKSRTRFAFVRMEDGKVDVMFYPVLSQAPLAQYDQEQQKQLLSGKAILADMMIDGKQSKAFVQLDAETNQVMYAPT
;
A
#
# COMPACT_ATOMS: atom_id res chain seq x y z
N MET A 1 18.37 -9.72 5.13
CA MET A 1 17.14 -10.51 5.18
C MET A 1 16.14 -9.83 6.11
N LYS A 2 14.94 -9.52 5.63
CA LYS A 2 13.93 -8.92 6.49
C LYS A 2 13.36 -9.97 7.43
N ALA A 3 13.25 -9.64 8.70
CA ALA A 3 12.61 -10.51 9.67
C ALA A 3 11.12 -10.62 9.34
N ARG A 4 10.60 -11.83 9.45
CA ARG A 4 9.17 -12.07 9.29
C ARG A 4 8.40 -11.34 10.39
N ILE A 5 7.23 -10.79 10.04
CA ILE A 5 6.35 -10.15 11.00
C ILE A 5 5.56 -11.22 11.73
N GLU A 6 5.72 -11.30 13.04
CA GLU A 6 5.04 -12.29 13.87
C GLU A 6 3.64 -11.83 14.24
N GLU A 7 2.77 -12.78 14.60
CA GLU A 7 1.38 -12.48 14.93
C GLU A 7 1.25 -11.45 16.05
N HIS A 8 2.08 -11.55 17.09
CA HIS A 8 2.04 -10.61 18.21
C HIS A 8 2.50 -9.19 17.85
N GLU A 9 3.17 -9.02 16.70
CA GLU A 9 3.62 -7.72 16.21
C GLU A 9 2.58 -7.01 15.36
N VAL A 10 1.51 -7.70 14.94
CA VAL A 10 0.48 -7.14 14.07
C VAL A 10 -0.29 -6.04 14.81
N PRO A 11 -0.41 -4.82 14.21
CA PRO A 11 -1.09 -3.70 14.86
C PRO A 11 -2.61 -3.81 14.73
N TYR A 12 -3.21 -4.78 15.41
CA TYR A 12 -4.65 -5.06 15.32
C TYR A 12 -5.50 -3.86 15.75
N GLU A 13 -5.05 -3.08 16.72
CA GLU A 13 -5.79 -1.89 17.18
C GLU A 13 -5.89 -0.86 16.07
N THR A 14 -4.81 -0.62 15.35
CA THR A 14 -4.79 0.31 14.21
C THR A 14 -5.69 -0.20 13.09
N LEU A 15 -5.58 -1.48 12.77
CA LEU A 15 -6.40 -2.10 11.71
C LEU A 15 -7.89 -2.02 12.05
N ALA A 16 -8.25 -2.26 13.29
CA ALA A 16 -9.65 -2.22 13.73
C ALA A 16 -10.28 -0.84 13.57
N LYS A 17 -9.51 0.23 13.68
CA LYS A 17 -10.00 1.60 13.44
C LYS A 17 -10.50 1.81 12.01
N TYR A 18 -10.02 1.00 11.08
CA TYR A 18 -10.41 1.05 9.67
C TYR A 18 -11.36 -0.09 9.30
N GLY A 19 -11.95 -0.75 10.29
CA GLY A 19 -12.88 -1.86 10.07
C GLY A 19 -12.22 -3.19 9.76
N LEU A 20 -10.90 -3.26 9.81
CA LEU A 20 -10.14 -4.50 9.60
C LEU A 20 -9.93 -5.19 10.95
N THR A 21 -10.95 -5.86 11.42
CA THR A 21 -10.90 -6.55 12.72
C THR A 21 -10.00 -7.78 12.64
N ARG A 22 -9.60 -8.28 13.80
CA ARG A 22 -8.78 -9.49 13.89
C ARG A 22 -9.42 -10.67 13.16
N GLU A 23 -10.75 -10.83 13.28
CA GLU A 23 -11.48 -11.90 12.61
C GLU A 23 -11.34 -11.82 11.08
N ILE A 24 -11.45 -10.61 10.52
CA ILE A 24 -11.31 -10.40 9.08
C ILE A 24 -9.89 -10.77 8.63
N ILE A 25 -8.89 -10.36 9.38
CA ILE A 25 -7.49 -10.66 9.06
C ILE A 25 -7.23 -12.18 9.14
N GLU A 26 -7.71 -12.84 10.19
CA GLU A 26 -7.51 -14.28 10.37
C GLU A 26 -8.24 -15.12 9.32
N ASP A 27 -9.33 -14.60 8.76
CA ASP A 27 -10.11 -15.29 7.71
C ASP A 27 -9.47 -15.17 6.31
N LEU A 28 -8.40 -14.40 6.17
CA LEU A 28 -7.71 -14.28 4.89
C LEU A 28 -7.08 -15.62 4.47
N PRO A 29 -6.99 -15.91 3.16
CA PRO A 29 -6.32 -17.14 2.69
C PRO A 29 -4.89 -17.23 3.21
N MET A 30 -4.41 -18.46 3.43
CA MET A 30 -3.07 -18.69 4.00
C MET A 30 -1.97 -18.00 3.21
N HIS A 31 -2.03 -18.04 1.87
CA HIS A 31 -1.01 -17.39 1.04
C HIS A 31 -1.00 -15.87 1.21
N VAL A 32 -2.16 -15.25 1.48
CA VAL A 32 -2.28 -13.83 1.75
C VAL A 32 -1.64 -13.49 3.09
N LEU A 33 -1.92 -14.30 4.12
CA LEU A 33 -1.32 -14.12 5.45
C LEU A 33 0.19 -14.25 5.40
N GLU A 34 0.71 -15.19 4.62
CA GLU A 34 2.16 -15.34 4.44
C GLU A 34 2.77 -14.13 3.75
N ASP A 35 2.12 -13.61 2.70
CA ASP A 35 2.60 -12.43 2.00
C ASP A 35 2.64 -11.21 2.92
N ILE A 36 1.58 -10.98 3.68
CA ILE A 36 1.50 -9.88 4.64
C ILE A 36 2.58 -10.02 5.71
N GLY A 37 2.78 -11.26 6.21
CA GLY A 37 3.81 -11.55 7.21
C GLY A 37 5.23 -11.29 6.72
N GLN A 38 5.45 -11.26 5.40
CA GLN A 38 6.73 -10.94 4.80
C GLN A 38 6.86 -9.46 4.42
N GLY A 39 5.88 -8.63 4.79
CA GLY A 39 5.87 -7.21 4.48
C GLY A 39 5.37 -6.87 3.09
N ARG A 40 4.76 -7.82 2.40
CA ARG A 40 4.15 -7.58 1.09
C ARG A 40 2.78 -6.96 1.23
N ARG A 41 2.29 -6.35 0.15
CA ARG A 41 0.98 -5.72 0.14
C ARG A 41 -0.14 -6.76 0.13
N SER A 42 -1.22 -6.47 0.85
CA SER A 42 -2.43 -7.28 0.82
C SER A 42 -3.17 -7.12 -0.51
N PRO A 43 -4.14 -8.01 -0.82
CA PRO A 43 -5.11 -7.70 -1.87
C PRO A 43 -5.96 -6.49 -1.47
N VAL A 44 -6.78 -6.00 -2.41
CA VAL A 44 -7.70 -4.88 -2.13
C VAL A 44 -8.81 -5.37 -1.21
N LEU A 45 -8.94 -4.72 -0.05
CA LEU A 45 -9.91 -5.08 0.98
C LEU A 45 -10.80 -3.89 1.32
N PRO A 46 -12.06 -4.14 1.72
CA PRO A 46 -12.94 -3.06 2.17
C PRO A 46 -12.51 -2.53 3.52
N ILE A 47 -12.56 -1.22 3.68
CA ILE A 47 -12.30 -0.55 4.95
C ILE A 47 -13.43 0.44 5.26
N GLN A 48 -13.50 0.84 6.53
CA GLN A 48 -14.43 1.86 7.00
C GLN A 48 -13.63 2.91 7.78
N VAL A 49 -13.87 4.18 7.47
CA VAL A 49 -13.20 5.30 8.12
C VAL A 49 -14.26 6.24 8.66
N GLU A 50 -14.13 6.66 9.92
CA GLU A 50 -14.99 7.71 10.48
C GLU A 50 -14.37 9.08 10.18
N ASP A 51 -15.20 10.01 9.69
CA ASP A 51 -14.78 11.39 9.49
C ASP A 51 -14.98 12.22 10.78
N GLU A 52 -14.67 13.51 10.72
CA GLU A 52 -14.78 14.42 11.87
C GLU A 52 -16.22 14.56 12.38
N ASN A 53 -17.21 14.26 11.54
CA ASN A 53 -18.63 14.37 11.88
C ASN A 53 -19.23 13.01 12.26
N GLU A 54 -18.40 12.01 12.57
CA GLU A 54 -18.80 10.65 12.93
C GLU A 54 -19.52 9.90 11.79
N ASN A 55 -19.41 10.38 10.55
CA ASN A 55 -19.93 9.67 9.38
C ASN A 55 -18.97 8.55 8.98
N VAL A 56 -19.53 7.38 8.71
CA VAL A 56 -18.75 6.23 8.27
C VAL A 56 -18.61 6.28 6.76
N ILE A 57 -17.35 6.34 6.30
CA ILE A 57 -17.01 6.32 4.88
C ILE A 57 -16.49 4.94 4.55
N LYS A 58 -17.14 4.27 3.60
CA LYS A 58 -16.67 2.96 3.10
C LYS A 58 -15.73 3.18 1.93
N SER A 59 -14.60 2.49 1.96
CA SER A 59 -13.58 2.59 0.92
C SER A 59 -12.92 1.24 0.71
N ARG A 60 -11.94 1.19 -0.18
CA ARG A 60 -11.13 -0.03 -0.42
C ARG A 60 -9.67 0.36 -0.45
N THR A 61 -8.82 -0.54 0.07
CA THR A 61 -7.39 -0.27 0.14
C THR A 61 -6.59 -1.57 0.10
N ARG A 62 -5.33 -1.46 -0.29
CA ARG A 62 -4.32 -2.45 0.04
C ARG A 62 -3.59 -1.94 1.28
N PHE A 63 -3.02 -2.85 2.05
CA PHE A 63 -2.16 -2.48 3.17
C PHE A 63 -0.92 -3.38 3.21
N ALA A 64 0.12 -2.89 3.88
CA ALA A 64 1.33 -3.66 4.14
C ALA A 64 1.88 -3.29 5.51
N PHE A 65 2.51 -4.25 6.17
CA PHE A 65 3.16 -4.00 7.44
C PHE A 65 4.59 -3.53 7.20
N VAL A 66 5.02 -2.54 7.98
CA VAL A 66 6.35 -1.94 7.87
C VAL A 66 6.99 -1.97 9.24
N ARG A 67 8.22 -2.48 9.32
CA ARG A 67 8.99 -2.43 10.57
C ARG A 67 9.68 -1.08 10.67
N MET A 68 9.36 -0.35 11.72
CA MET A 68 9.91 0.98 11.98
C MET A 68 11.31 0.90 12.60
N GLU A 69 12.02 2.03 12.68
CA GLU A 69 13.35 2.09 13.23
C GLU A 69 13.43 1.61 14.68
N ASP A 70 12.37 1.82 15.45
CA ASP A 70 12.30 1.38 16.85
C ASP A 70 11.98 -0.12 16.99
N GLY A 71 11.86 -0.84 15.88
CA GLY A 71 11.54 -2.25 15.84
C GLY A 71 10.06 -2.59 15.90
N LYS A 72 9.19 -1.60 16.08
CA LYS A 72 7.75 -1.80 16.08
C LYS A 72 7.23 -1.92 14.66
N VAL A 73 6.14 -2.65 14.50
CA VAL A 73 5.47 -2.83 13.21
C VAL A 73 4.28 -1.88 13.12
N ASP A 74 4.23 -1.14 12.04
CA ASP A 74 3.09 -0.28 11.71
C ASP A 74 2.49 -0.73 10.40
N VAL A 75 1.36 -0.13 10.02
CA VAL A 75 0.65 -0.47 8.78
C VAL A 75 0.63 0.74 7.85
N MET A 76 0.92 0.49 6.57
CA MET A 76 0.80 1.48 5.51
C MET A 76 -0.39 1.12 4.63
N PHE A 77 -1.23 2.11 4.33
CA PHE A 77 -2.39 1.94 3.49
C PHE A 77 -2.16 2.51 2.10
N TYR A 78 -2.64 1.80 1.08
CA TYR A 78 -2.59 2.21 -0.33
C TYR A 78 -4.02 2.25 -0.86
N PRO A 79 -4.77 3.33 -0.56
CA PRO A 79 -6.20 3.39 -0.92
C PRO A 79 -6.42 3.43 -2.42
N VAL A 80 -7.59 2.94 -2.83
CA VAL A 80 -7.99 3.01 -4.24
C VAL A 80 -8.28 4.46 -4.59
N LEU A 81 -7.63 4.95 -5.64
CA LEU A 81 -7.82 6.32 -6.15
C LEU A 81 -8.76 6.31 -7.35
N SER A 82 -9.56 7.37 -7.49
CA SER A 82 -10.45 7.52 -8.65
C SER A 82 -9.67 7.77 -9.94
N GLN A 83 -8.50 8.40 -9.84
CA GLN A 83 -7.63 8.68 -10.98
C GLN A 83 -6.18 8.48 -10.58
N ALA A 84 -5.37 7.98 -11.49
CA ALA A 84 -3.94 7.84 -11.27
C ALA A 84 -3.25 9.21 -11.28
N PRO A 85 -2.31 9.48 -10.32
CA PRO A 85 -1.63 10.77 -10.25
C PRO A 85 -0.45 10.83 -11.24
N LEU A 86 -0.74 10.97 -12.53
CA LEU A 86 0.25 10.90 -13.60
C LEU A 86 0.68 12.27 -14.16
N ALA A 87 0.26 13.36 -13.53
CA ALA A 87 0.51 14.71 -14.06
C ALA A 87 2.00 15.06 -14.21
N GLN A 88 2.86 14.46 -13.39
CA GLN A 88 4.32 14.69 -13.43
C GLN A 88 5.03 13.93 -14.53
N TYR A 89 4.33 13.04 -15.24
CA TYR A 89 4.92 12.22 -16.30
C TYR A 89 4.55 12.78 -17.67
N ASP A 90 5.42 12.58 -18.68
CA ASP A 90 5.09 12.97 -20.04
C ASP A 90 4.05 12.00 -20.64
N GLN A 91 3.56 12.34 -21.84
CA GLN A 91 2.49 11.54 -22.47
C GLN A 91 2.91 10.11 -22.76
N GLU A 92 4.14 9.90 -23.20
CA GLU A 92 4.65 8.56 -23.47
C GLU A 92 4.78 7.73 -22.19
N GLN A 93 5.29 8.34 -21.13
CA GLN A 93 5.40 7.69 -19.82
C GLN A 93 4.02 7.34 -19.27
N GLN A 94 3.07 8.26 -19.37
CA GLN A 94 1.69 8.01 -18.92
C GLN A 94 1.06 6.84 -19.68
N LYS A 95 1.29 6.78 -20.99
CA LYS A 95 0.77 5.69 -21.81
C LYS A 95 1.35 4.34 -21.39
N GLN A 96 2.64 4.29 -21.11
CA GLN A 96 3.29 3.06 -20.66
C GLN A 96 2.79 2.63 -19.28
N LEU A 97 2.64 3.58 -18.34
CA LEU A 97 2.11 3.30 -17.01
C LEU A 97 0.68 2.79 -17.07
N LEU A 98 -0.16 3.41 -17.89
CA LEU A 98 -1.56 2.99 -18.06
C LEU A 98 -1.67 1.60 -18.69
N SER A 99 -0.66 1.16 -19.44
CA SER A 99 -0.63 -0.19 -20.00
C SER A 99 -0.11 -1.25 -19.02
N GLY A 100 0.29 -0.84 -17.82
CA GLY A 100 0.81 -1.74 -16.79
C GLY A 100 2.32 -1.96 -16.82
N LYS A 101 3.04 -1.25 -17.68
CA LYS A 101 4.49 -1.42 -17.79
C LYS A 101 5.22 -0.61 -16.74
N ALA A 102 6.33 -1.18 -16.25
CA ALA A 102 7.27 -0.43 -15.41
C ALA A 102 8.15 0.45 -16.30
N ILE A 103 8.38 1.67 -15.85
CA ILE A 103 9.25 2.62 -16.56
C ILE A 103 10.39 3.08 -15.64
N LEU A 104 11.46 3.57 -16.23
CA LEU A 104 12.54 4.22 -15.48
C LEU A 104 12.30 5.73 -15.56
N ALA A 105 12.14 6.38 -14.42
CA ALA A 105 11.81 7.81 -14.35
C ALA A 105 12.64 8.49 -13.27
N ASP A 106 12.85 9.80 -13.44
CA ASP A 106 13.50 10.62 -12.42
C ASP A 106 12.48 10.98 -11.32
N MET A 107 12.86 10.75 -10.07
CA MET A 107 12.00 11.02 -8.91
C MET A 107 12.80 11.68 -7.81
N MET A 108 12.10 12.45 -6.97
CA MET A 108 12.68 12.97 -5.72
C MET A 108 12.50 11.93 -4.64
N ILE A 109 13.63 11.39 -4.16
CA ILE A 109 13.65 10.40 -3.08
C ILE A 109 14.54 10.96 -1.98
N ASP A 110 13.97 11.14 -0.78
CA ASP A 110 14.67 11.70 0.39
C ASP A 110 15.35 13.04 0.09
N GLY A 111 14.68 13.91 -0.70
CA GLY A 111 15.20 15.22 -1.06
C GLY A 111 16.23 15.22 -2.17
N LYS A 112 16.54 14.07 -2.74
CA LYS A 112 17.51 13.94 -3.84
C LYS A 112 16.82 13.45 -5.10
N GLN A 113 17.21 13.99 -6.25
CA GLN A 113 16.74 13.50 -7.53
C GLN A 113 17.44 12.18 -7.85
N SER A 114 16.67 11.15 -8.07
CA SER A 114 17.16 9.79 -8.32
C SER A 114 16.32 9.12 -9.37
N LYS A 115 16.90 8.12 -10.05
CA LYS A 115 16.12 7.29 -10.97
C LYS A 115 15.47 6.14 -10.21
N ALA A 116 14.25 5.84 -10.59
CA ALA A 116 13.49 4.75 -9.99
C ALA A 116 12.68 4.04 -11.04
N PHE A 117 12.43 2.75 -10.83
CA PHE A 117 11.43 2.02 -11.60
C PHE A 117 10.06 2.40 -11.08
N VAL A 118 9.17 2.81 -11.97
CA VAL A 118 7.82 3.26 -11.65
C VAL A 118 6.82 2.39 -12.37
N GLN A 119 5.79 1.96 -11.66
CA GLN A 119 4.71 1.14 -12.22
C GLN A 119 3.40 1.54 -11.57
N LEU A 120 2.33 1.51 -12.34
CA LEU A 120 0.99 1.82 -11.85
C LEU A 120 0.30 0.54 -11.37
N ASP A 121 -0.26 0.57 -10.16
CA ASP A 121 -1.14 -0.48 -9.68
C ASP A 121 -2.55 -0.18 -10.22
N ALA A 122 -2.96 -0.94 -11.23
CA ALA A 122 -4.25 -0.71 -11.91
C ALA A 122 -5.46 -0.92 -10.99
N GLU A 123 -5.32 -1.71 -9.94
CA GLU A 123 -6.42 -1.95 -9.00
C GLU A 123 -6.67 -0.78 -8.06
N THR A 124 -5.63 -0.04 -7.68
CA THR A 124 -5.73 1.07 -6.75
C THR A 124 -5.48 2.43 -7.38
N ASN A 125 -4.96 2.47 -8.62
CA ASN A 125 -4.46 3.68 -9.29
C ASN A 125 -3.31 4.35 -8.52
N GLN A 126 -2.67 3.65 -7.60
CA GLN A 126 -1.49 4.13 -6.90
C GLN A 126 -0.24 3.90 -7.76
N VAL A 127 0.65 4.88 -7.78
CA VAL A 127 1.94 4.74 -8.42
C VAL A 127 2.92 4.10 -7.44
N MET A 128 3.52 3.00 -7.86
CA MET A 128 4.52 2.29 -7.08
C MET A 128 5.90 2.58 -7.67
N TYR A 129 6.91 2.69 -6.83
CA TYR A 129 8.27 2.90 -7.31
C TYR A 129 9.27 2.14 -6.46
N ALA A 130 10.39 1.79 -7.10
CA ALA A 130 11.51 1.12 -6.46
C ALA A 130 12.80 1.81 -6.91
N PRO A 131 13.69 2.22 -5.99
CA PRO A 131 14.98 2.81 -6.36
C PRO A 131 15.83 1.82 -7.18
N THR A 132 16.60 2.36 -8.10
CA THR A 132 17.55 1.56 -8.87
C THR A 132 18.76 1.17 -8.05
#